data_915f582aaf9ca7c23a78b04a6984f8ac
#
_entry.id   915f582aaf9ca7c23a78b04a6984f8ac
#
_cell.length_a   1.000
_cell.length_b   1.000
_cell.length_c   1.000
_cell.angle_alpha   90.00
_cell.angle_beta   90.00
_cell.angle_gamma   90.00
#
_symmetry.space_group_name_H-M   'P 1'
#
loop_
_entity.id
_entity.type
_entity.pdbx_description
1 polymer ?
#
loop_
_entity_poly.entity_id
_entity_poly.type
_entity_poly.pdbx_seq_one_letter_code
_entity_poly.pdbx_strand_id
1 'polypeptide(L)'
;MAVGCGGGGDEGSLVVSFGEMLIDFVPTVSGVSLAEAPGFIKAPGGAPANVSIAVSRLGGRAAFMGKLGDDEFGRMLAAILRENGVSDAGVTFDAGARTALAFVTLRSDGEREFMFYRNPSADMLLTPAELDLELIRRAKVFHYGSISLITEPCRSAHLKALEVAKEAGLLLSYDPNLRLPLWPSAADAKEQILSIWDQADIIKVSDVELQFLTGEDSVDDEVALTLWRPSLKLLLVTLGDKGCKYYTKDFRGAVAAFRVKQVDTTGAGDAFVGALLSKIVEDMSALQDEKKLREMLRFANACGAITTTKKGAIPALPNLSEALAFFEKQ
;
A
#
# COMPACT_ATOMS: atom_id res chain seq x y z
N MET A 1 -32.07 9.24 34.34
CA MET A 1 -30.91 10.04 33.92
C MET A 1 -30.21 9.27 32.80
N ALA A 2 -30.40 9.70 31.55
CA ALA A 2 -29.78 9.08 30.39
C ALA A 2 -28.37 9.65 30.25
N VAL A 3 -27.36 8.77 30.34
CA VAL A 3 -25.97 9.11 30.07
C VAL A 3 -25.80 9.15 28.56
N GLY A 4 -25.70 10.36 28.01
CA GLY A 4 -25.41 10.57 26.59
C GLY A 4 -23.98 10.14 26.29
N CYS A 5 -23.80 9.09 25.51
CA CYS A 5 -22.54 8.77 24.85
C CYS A 5 -22.28 9.82 23.76
N GLY A 6 -21.50 10.85 24.11
CA GLY A 6 -20.96 11.81 23.15
C GLY A 6 -19.81 11.15 22.37
N GLY A 7 -20.12 10.49 21.27
CA GLY A 7 -19.14 10.02 20.28
C GLY A 7 -18.81 11.15 19.31
N GLY A 8 -18.10 12.16 19.74
CA GLY A 8 -17.43 13.13 18.86
C GLY A 8 -16.07 12.59 18.44
N GLY A 9 -16.04 11.50 17.66
CA GLY A 9 -14.82 11.09 16.96
C GLY A 9 -14.53 12.13 15.87
N ASP A 10 -13.35 12.71 15.90
CA ASP A 10 -12.85 13.67 14.91
C ASP A 10 -13.03 13.09 13.49
N GLU A 11 -14.04 13.59 12.75
CA GLU A 11 -14.37 13.12 11.39
C GLU A 11 -13.17 13.29 10.42
N GLY A 12 -12.15 14.00 10.85
CA GLY A 12 -11.03 14.44 10.03
C GLY A 12 -9.81 13.50 9.92
N SER A 13 -9.78 12.33 10.57
CA SER A 13 -8.55 11.47 10.59
C SER A 13 -8.64 10.24 9.67
N LEU A 14 -9.52 10.22 8.68
CA LEU A 14 -9.73 9.08 7.80
C LEU A 14 -8.65 8.98 6.72
N VAL A 15 -8.08 7.78 6.56
CA VAL A 15 -7.24 7.39 5.41
C VAL A 15 -8.09 6.53 4.49
N VAL A 16 -8.27 6.95 3.24
CA VAL A 16 -8.89 6.12 2.19
C VAL A 16 -7.78 5.52 1.33
N SER A 17 -7.76 4.22 1.21
CA SER A 17 -6.82 3.49 0.36
C SER A 17 -7.55 2.90 -0.84
N PHE A 18 -7.06 3.21 -2.06
CA PHE A 18 -7.69 2.89 -3.34
C PHE A 18 -6.85 1.91 -4.14
N GLY A 19 -7.48 0.87 -4.67
CA GLY A 19 -6.84 -0.03 -5.61
C GLY A 19 -7.34 -1.47 -5.52
N GLU A 20 -6.43 -2.41 -5.71
CA GLU A 20 -6.73 -3.84 -5.74
C GLU A 20 -6.73 -4.49 -4.35
N MET A 21 -7.58 -5.49 -4.20
CA MET A 21 -7.51 -6.52 -3.18
C MET A 21 -7.70 -7.87 -3.83
N LEU A 22 -6.87 -8.83 -3.52
CA LEU A 22 -6.77 -10.11 -4.22
C LEU A 22 -6.36 -11.24 -3.28
N ILE A 23 -6.27 -12.46 -3.81
CA ILE A 23 -5.75 -13.61 -3.07
C ILE A 23 -4.48 -14.09 -3.76
N ASP A 24 -3.39 -14.15 -2.99
CA ASP A 24 -2.18 -14.85 -3.38
C ASP A 24 -2.29 -16.33 -2.99
N PHE A 25 -1.99 -17.21 -3.94
CA PHE A 25 -1.83 -18.64 -3.72
C PHE A 25 -0.35 -18.98 -3.72
N VAL A 26 0.16 -19.40 -2.57
CA VAL A 26 1.56 -19.75 -2.35
C VAL A 26 1.69 -21.26 -2.18
N PRO A 27 2.61 -21.95 -2.87
CA PRO A 27 2.80 -23.39 -2.72
C PRO A 27 3.03 -23.81 -1.26
N THR A 28 2.47 -24.97 -0.90
CA THR A 28 2.70 -25.58 0.43
C THR A 28 4.13 -26.11 0.59
N VAL A 29 4.83 -26.30 -0.51
CA VAL A 29 6.23 -26.76 -0.57
C VAL A 29 7.07 -25.66 -1.21
N SER A 30 8.17 -25.28 -0.55
CA SER A 30 9.08 -24.25 -1.06
C SER A 30 10.01 -24.79 -2.16
N GLY A 31 10.40 -23.94 -3.09
CA GLY A 31 11.40 -24.25 -4.12
C GLY A 31 10.87 -25.04 -5.33
N VAL A 32 9.56 -25.27 -5.41
CA VAL A 32 8.92 -25.94 -6.55
C VAL A 32 8.33 -24.93 -7.52
N SER A 33 8.17 -25.34 -8.79
CA SER A 33 7.39 -24.55 -9.76
C SER A 33 5.90 -24.56 -9.42
N LEU A 34 5.12 -23.67 -10.03
CA LEU A 34 3.66 -23.66 -9.86
C LEU A 34 3.02 -24.95 -10.34
N ALA A 35 3.56 -25.56 -11.40
CA ALA A 35 3.06 -26.82 -11.98
C ALA A 35 3.34 -28.04 -11.09
N GLU A 36 4.42 -28.02 -10.32
CA GLU A 36 4.83 -29.13 -9.44
C GLU A 36 4.26 -29.01 -8.02
N ALA A 37 3.66 -27.88 -7.69
CA ALA A 37 3.12 -27.63 -6.36
C ALA A 37 1.97 -28.60 -6.03
N PRO A 38 2.08 -29.41 -4.97
CA PRO A 38 1.03 -30.38 -4.60
C PRO A 38 -0.22 -29.71 -4.01
N GLY A 39 -0.12 -28.44 -3.63
CA GLY A 39 -1.21 -27.65 -3.08
C GLY A 39 -0.78 -26.22 -2.78
N PHE A 40 -1.75 -25.36 -2.48
CA PHE A 40 -1.53 -23.94 -2.24
C PHE A 40 -2.21 -23.47 -0.95
N ILE A 41 -1.55 -22.56 -0.27
CA ILE A 41 -2.13 -21.78 0.83
C ILE A 41 -2.62 -20.45 0.25
N LYS A 42 -3.87 -20.09 0.51
CA LYS A 42 -4.41 -18.78 0.15
C LYS A 42 -3.99 -17.72 1.16
N ALA A 43 -3.50 -16.61 0.67
CA ALA A 43 -3.12 -15.46 1.47
C ALA A 43 -3.84 -14.21 0.92
N PRO A 44 -4.72 -13.55 1.69
CA PRO A 44 -5.31 -12.29 1.28
C PRO A 44 -4.22 -11.22 1.17
N GLY A 45 -4.30 -10.41 0.11
CA GLY A 45 -3.30 -9.40 -0.23
C GLY A 45 -3.88 -8.27 -1.08
N GLY A 46 -3.00 -7.53 -1.71
CA GLY A 46 -3.27 -6.28 -2.41
C GLY A 46 -2.69 -5.12 -1.61
N ALA A 47 -1.73 -4.40 -2.19
CA ALA A 47 -0.99 -3.39 -1.45
C ALA A 47 -1.87 -2.31 -0.82
N PRO A 48 -2.84 -1.70 -1.53
CA PRO A 48 -3.73 -0.71 -0.93
C PRO A 48 -4.59 -1.27 0.21
N ALA A 49 -5.03 -2.52 0.11
CA ALA A 49 -5.78 -3.19 1.18
C ALA A 49 -4.88 -3.45 2.40
N ASN A 50 -3.64 -3.90 2.18
CA ASN A 50 -2.66 -4.09 3.25
C ASN A 50 -2.37 -2.79 4.00
N VAL A 51 -2.21 -1.66 3.27
CA VAL A 51 -2.01 -0.33 3.87
C VAL A 51 -3.21 0.07 4.71
N SER A 52 -4.46 -0.09 4.22
CA SER A 52 -5.66 0.26 4.99
C SER A 52 -5.78 -0.55 6.29
N ILE A 53 -5.46 -1.86 6.23
CA ILE A 53 -5.46 -2.73 7.41
C ILE A 53 -4.32 -2.35 8.38
N ALA A 54 -3.14 -2.00 7.86
CA ALA A 54 -2.04 -1.54 8.71
C ALA A 54 -2.41 -0.25 9.46
N VAL A 55 -3.00 0.75 8.78
CA VAL A 55 -3.50 1.97 9.42
C VAL A 55 -4.49 1.64 10.53
N SER A 56 -5.47 0.78 10.27
CA SER A 56 -6.50 0.41 11.24
C SER A 56 -5.93 -0.33 12.45
N ARG A 57 -5.05 -1.32 12.23
CA ARG A 57 -4.42 -2.08 13.33
C ARG A 57 -3.52 -1.22 14.22
N LEU A 58 -3.01 -0.12 13.69
CA LEU A 58 -2.20 0.87 14.42
C LEU A 58 -3.05 1.97 15.08
N GLY A 59 -4.39 1.80 15.11
CA GLY A 59 -5.31 2.69 15.80
C GLY A 59 -5.87 3.83 14.96
N GLY A 60 -5.47 3.95 13.68
CA GLY A 60 -6.00 4.93 12.76
C GLY A 60 -7.36 4.53 12.18
N ARG A 61 -8.08 5.48 11.60
CA ARG A 61 -9.32 5.22 10.86
C ARG A 61 -9.00 4.99 9.38
N ALA A 62 -9.46 3.87 8.83
CA ALA A 62 -9.20 3.52 7.44
C ALA A 62 -10.47 3.06 6.71
N ALA A 63 -10.54 3.36 5.43
CA ALA A 63 -11.49 2.79 4.49
C ALA A 63 -10.75 2.25 3.26
N PHE A 64 -11.26 1.20 2.68
CA PHE A 64 -10.78 0.67 1.43
C PHE A 64 -11.79 0.96 0.31
N MET A 65 -11.28 1.35 -0.85
CA MET A 65 -12.05 1.60 -2.06
C MET A 65 -11.50 0.75 -3.21
N GLY A 66 -12.36 -0.08 -3.77
CA GLY A 66 -11.99 -0.98 -4.87
C GLY A 66 -13.15 -1.88 -5.27
N LYS A 67 -12.90 -2.81 -6.19
CA LYS A 67 -13.95 -3.70 -6.69
C LYS A 67 -13.54 -5.16 -6.53
N LEU A 68 -14.47 -5.98 -6.03
CA LEU A 68 -14.33 -7.41 -5.81
C LEU A 68 -15.34 -8.18 -6.65
N GLY A 69 -15.10 -9.44 -6.94
CA GLY A 69 -16.11 -10.30 -7.53
C GLY A 69 -17.24 -10.58 -6.52
N ASP A 70 -18.48 -10.66 -7.01
CA ASP A 70 -19.58 -11.20 -6.20
C ASP A 70 -19.49 -12.73 -6.13
N ASP A 71 -18.42 -13.19 -5.49
CA ASP A 71 -18.08 -14.58 -5.27
C ASP A 71 -17.64 -14.84 -3.83
N GLU A 72 -17.38 -16.10 -3.48
CA GLU A 72 -16.96 -16.48 -2.12
C GLU A 72 -15.66 -15.80 -1.70
N PHE A 73 -14.73 -15.59 -2.64
CA PHE A 73 -13.47 -14.94 -2.35
C PHE A 73 -13.64 -13.43 -2.13
N GLY A 74 -14.46 -12.76 -2.95
CA GLY A 74 -14.74 -11.34 -2.76
C GLY A 74 -15.44 -11.06 -1.44
N ARG A 75 -16.43 -11.88 -1.08
CA ARG A 75 -17.12 -11.78 0.23
C ARG A 75 -16.20 -12.05 1.41
N MET A 76 -15.28 -13.03 1.27
CA MET A 76 -14.23 -13.30 2.27
C MET A 76 -13.28 -12.08 2.43
N LEU A 77 -12.84 -11.48 1.33
CA LEU A 77 -11.94 -10.32 1.38
C LEU A 77 -12.62 -9.11 2.05
N ALA A 78 -13.89 -8.82 1.70
CA ALA A 78 -14.66 -7.77 2.37
C ALA A 78 -14.85 -8.05 3.88
N ALA A 79 -15.05 -9.32 4.26
CA ALA A 79 -15.13 -9.71 5.67
C ALA A 79 -13.80 -9.43 6.39
N ILE A 80 -12.66 -9.75 5.76
CA ILE A 80 -11.32 -9.47 6.32
C ILE A 80 -11.10 -7.97 6.55
N LEU A 81 -11.56 -7.09 5.66
CA LEU A 81 -11.51 -5.64 5.89
C LEU A 81 -12.27 -5.27 7.16
N ARG A 82 -13.52 -5.70 7.28
CA ARG A 82 -14.37 -5.42 8.46
C ARG A 82 -13.79 -5.98 9.76
N GLU A 83 -13.30 -7.22 9.75
CA GLU A 83 -12.67 -7.88 10.89
C GLU A 83 -11.41 -7.13 11.38
N ASN A 84 -10.75 -6.42 10.47
CA ASN A 84 -9.61 -5.56 10.79
C ASN A 84 -10.00 -4.10 11.04
N GLY A 85 -11.29 -3.78 11.19
CA GLY A 85 -11.76 -2.43 11.49
C GLY A 85 -11.66 -1.43 10.33
N VAL A 86 -11.45 -1.91 9.10
CA VAL A 86 -11.45 -1.08 7.89
C VAL A 86 -12.86 -0.97 7.35
N SER A 87 -13.31 0.26 7.06
CA SER A 87 -14.59 0.48 6.39
C SER A 87 -14.54 -0.04 4.96
N ASP A 88 -15.49 -0.89 4.60
CA ASP A 88 -15.69 -1.42 3.25
C ASP A 88 -16.79 -0.66 2.47
N ALA A 89 -17.17 0.54 2.93
CA ALA A 89 -18.18 1.37 2.27
C ALA A 89 -17.81 1.75 0.83
N GLY A 90 -16.51 1.82 0.51
CA GLY A 90 -16.00 2.05 -0.85
C GLY A 90 -15.82 0.77 -1.68
N VAL A 91 -16.23 -0.40 -1.18
CA VAL A 91 -16.13 -1.66 -1.92
C VAL A 91 -17.37 -1.87 -2.77
N THR A 92 -17.15 -2.12 -4.06
CA THR A 92 -18.21 -2.55 -4.98
C THR A 92 -18.03 -4.02 -5.36
N PHE A 93 -19.12 -4.68 -5.79
CA PHE A 93 -19.08 -6.07 -6.20
C PHE A 93 -19.48 -6.20 -7.67
N ASP A 94 -18.77 -7.04 -8.42
CA ASP A 94 -19.04 -7.35 -9.82
C ASP A 94 -19.68 -8.74 -9.92
N ALA A 95 -20.90 -8.80 -10.47
CA ALA A 95 -21.61 -10.07 -10.64
C ALA A 95 -21.10 -10.90 -11.85
N GLY A 96 -20.42 -10.26 -12.79
CA GLY A 96 -19.93 -10.88 -14.04
C GLY A 96 -18.47 -11.32 -13.99
N ALA A 97 -17.64 -10.58 -13.27
CA ALA A 97 -16.21 -10.87 -13.15
C ALA A 97 -15.86 -11.49 -11.80
N ARG A 98 -14.77 -12.24 -11.77
CA ARG A 98 -14.29 -12.92 -10.56
C ARG A 98 -13.31 -12.06 -9.77
N THR A 99 -13.19 -12.35 -8.48
CA THR A 99 -12.14 -11.80 -7.63
C THR A 99 -10.76 -12.17 -8.18
N ALA A 100 -9.83 -11.23 -8.20
CA ALA A 100 -8.48 -11.42 -8.68
C ALA A 100 -7.73 -12.46 -7.87
N LEU A 101 -7.02 -13.37 -8.56
CA LEU A 101 -6.14 -14.36 -7.95
C LEU A 101 -4.74 -14.22 -8.54
N ALA A 102 -3.73 -14.42 -7.70
CA ALA A 102 -2.34 -14.54 -8.11
C ALA A 102 -1.76 -15.82 -7.55
N PHE A 103 -1.01 -16.55 -8.37
CA PHE A 103 -0.21 -17.70 -7.94
C PHE A 103 1.25 -17.28 -7.99
N VAL A 104 1.97 -17.43 -6.89
CA VAL A 104 3.33 -16.90 -6.73
C VAL A 104 4.19 -17.95 -6.08
N THR A 105 5.33 -18.29 -6.69
CA THR A 105 6.34 -19.14 -6.09
C THR A 105 7.73 -18.55 -6.26
N LEU A 106 8.63 -18.94 -5.36
CA LEU A 106 10.07 -18.76 -5.48
C LEU A 106 10.67 -20.14 -5.67
N ARG A 107 11.19 -20.42 -6.86
CA ARG A 107 11.83 -21.69 -7.23
C ARG A 107 13.18 -21.87 -6.53
N SER A 108 13.67 -23.09 -6.51
CA SER A 108 14.97 -23.42 -5.92
C SER A 108 16.17 -22.78 -6.63
N ASP A 109 16.00 -22.41 -7.91
CA ASP A 109 16.98 -21.66 -8.71
C ASP A 109 16.96 -20.14 -8.43
N GLY A 110 16.04 -19.66 -7.58
CA GLY A 110 15.86 -18.25 -7.24
C GLY A 110 14.93 -17.50 -8.18
N GLU A 111 14.43 -18.14 -9.24
CA GLU A 111 13.44 -17.52 -10.12
C GLU A 111 12.07 -17.44 -9.44
N ARG A 112 11.35 -16.33 -9.69
CA ARG A 112 9.97 -16.16 -9.29
C ARG A 112 9.05 -16.49 -10.45
N GLU A 113 8.09 -17.36 -10.22
CA GLU A 113 6.98 -17.58 -11.15
C GLU A 113 5.75 -16.86 -10.65
N PHE A 114 5.02 -16.24 -11.60
CA PHE A 114 3.74 -15.59 -11.34
C PHE A 114 2.73 -16.07 -12.37
N MET A 115 1.52 -16.37 -11.90
CA MET A 115 0.38 -16.65 -12.76
C MET A 115 -0.81 -15.87 -12.21
N PHE A 116 -1.32 -14.93 -13.02
CA PHE A 116 -2.41 -14.05 -12.63
C PHE A 116 -3.71 -14.44 -13.31
N TYR A 117 -4.75 -14.66 -12.52
CA TYR A 117 -6.11 -14.81 -13.00
C TYR A 117 -6.82 -13.45 -12.94
N ARG A 118 -6.49 -12.59 -13.91
CA ARG A 118 -6.96 -11.20 -14.06
C ARG A 118 -7.28 -10.91 -15.53
N ASN A 119 -8.21 -11.67 -16.14
CA ASN A 119 -8.45 -11.54 -17.59
C ASN A 119 -9.96 -11.52 -17.96
N PRO A 120 -10.69 -10.43 -17.69
CA PRO A 120 -10.48 -9.46 -16.61
C PRO A 120 -10.89 -10.04 -15.25
N SER A 121 -10.32 -9.52 -14.17
CA SER A 121 -10.86 -9.68 -12.81
C SER A 121 -11.67 -8.43 -12.41
N ALA A 122 -12.46 -8.55 -11.34
CA ALA A 122 -13.38 -7.49 -10.93
C ALA A 122 -12.69 -6.15 -10.64
N ASP A 123 -11.51 -6.17 -10.02
CA ASP A 123 -10.73 -4.97 -9.69
C ASP A 123 -10.33 -4.15 -10.93
N MET A 124 -10.19 -4.80 -12.09
CA MET A 124 -9.89 -4.13 -13.37
C MET A 124 -11.11 -3.41 -13.96
N LEU A 125 -12.32 -3.74 -13.50
CA LEU A 125 -13.59 -3.28 -14.05
C LEU A 125 -14.27 -2.18 -13.23
N LEU A 126 -13.58 -1.62 -12.22
CA LEU A 126 -14.10 -0.48 -11.47
C LEU A 126 -14.23 0.74 -12.39
N THR A 127 -15.42 1.32 -12.41
CA THR A 127 -15.74 2.50 -13.23
C THR A 127 -15.81 3.78 -12.39
N PRO A 128 -15.63 4.98 -13.00
CA PRO A 128 -15.79 6.24 -12.30
C PRO A 128 -17.17 6.43 -11.64
N ALA A 129 -18.22 5.85 -12.23
CA ALA A 129 -19.60 5.97 -11.74
C ALA A 129 -19.85 5.15 -10.47
N GLU A 130 -18.99 4.18 -10.17
CA GLU A 130 -19.12 3.31 -8.98
C GLU A 130 -18.36 3.86 -7.76
N LEU A 131 -17.61 4.96 -7.93
CA LEU A 131 -16.85 5.56 -6.83
C LEU A 131 -17.77 6.24 -5.81
N ASP A 132 -17.58 5.96 -4.53
CA ASP A 132 -18.14 6.77 -3.45
C ASP A 132 -17.30 8.05 -3.28
N LEU A 133 -17.69 9.09 -4.02
CA LEU A 133 -16.99 10.38 -4.01
C LEU A 133 -17.10 11.10 -2.66
N GLU A 134 -18.17 10.85 -1.90
CA GLU A 134 -18.35 11.45 -0.57
C GLU A 134 -17.39 10.79 0.45
N LEU A 135 -17.14 9.49 0.32
CA LEU A 135 -16.12 8.81 1.12
C LEU A 135 -14.73 9.43 0.88
N ILE A 136 -14.39 9.72 -0.39
CA ILE A 136 -13.14 10.41 -0.72
C ILE A 136 -13.10 11.79 -0.06
N ARG A 137 -14.12 12.63 -0.25
CA ARG A 137 -14.14 14.02 0.27
C ARG A 137 -14.01 14.11 1.79
N ARG A 138 -14.46 13.10 2.52
CA ARG A 138 -14.36 13.04 3.99
C ARG A 138 -13.01 12.58 4.52
N ALA A 139 -12.12 12.11 3.65
CA ALA A 139 -10.79 11.68 4.05
C ALA A 139 -9.85 12.85 4.32
N LYS A 140 -8.76 12.59 5.04
CA LYS A 140 -7.59 13.48 5.11
C LYS A 140 -6.46 13.04 4.19
N VAL A 141 -6.35 11.73 4.00
CA VAL A 141 -5.31 11.11 3.16
C VAL A 141 -5.99 10.20 2.16
N PHE A 142 -5.58 10.29 0.91
CA PHE A 142 -5.94 9.36 -0.15
C PHE A 142 -4.67 8.64 -0.61
N HIS A 143 -4.62 7.33 -0.36
CA HIS A 143 -3.49 6.48 -0.70
C HIS A 143 -3.81 5.57 -1.88
N TYR A 144 -2.85 5.37 -2.79
CA TYR A 144 -3.03 4.58 -4.00
C TYR A 144 -1.71 3.97 -4.51
N GLY A 145 -1.86 2.92 -5.32
CA GLY A 145 -0.77 2.26 -6.03
C GLY A 145 -0.81 2.50 -7.53
N SER A 146 -0.11 1.67 -8.31
CA SER A 146 -0.07 1.80 -9.77
C SER A 146 -0.85 0.72 -10.53
N ILE A 147 -1.24 -0.38 -9.90
CA ILE A 147 -1.90 -1.51 -10.59
C ILE A 147 -3.21 -1.09 -11.24
N SER A 148 -3.95 -0.18 -10.61
CA SER A 148 -5.20 0.38 -11.14
C SER A 148 -5.03 1.30 -12.36
N LEU A 149 -3.79 1.62 -12.76
CA LEU A 149 -3.50 2.39 -13.98
C LEU A 149 -3.33 1.51 -15.23
N ILE A 150 -3.26 0.18 -15.08
CA ILE A 150 -2.86 -0.74 -16.15
C ILE A 150 -3.91 -0.81 -17.24
N THR A 151 -5.21 -0.84 -16.90
CA THR A 151 -6.29 -1.08 -17.85
C THR A 151 -7.51 -0.20 -17.59
N GLU A 152 -8.27 0.06 -18.67
CA GLU A 152 -9.60 0.64 -18.57
C GLU A 152 -10.65 -0.44 -18.18
N PRO A 153 -11.73 -0.07 -17.49
CA PRO A 153 -12.11 1.29 -17.04
C PRO A 153 -11.47 1.70 -15.70
N CYS A 154 -10.72 0.81 -15.02
CA CYS A 154 -10.16 1.07 -13.70
C CYS A 154 -9.21 2.28 -13.70
N ARG A 155 -8.44 2.48 -14.77
CA ARG A 155 -7.59 3.67 -14.93
C ARG A 155 -8.39 4.96 -14.88
N SER A 156 -9.49 5.05 -15.62
CA SER A 156 -10.39 6.20 -15.58
C SER A 156 -10.99 6.42 -14.20
N ALA A 157 -11.34 5.35 -13.48
CA ALA A 157 -11.80 5.43 -12.09
C ALA A 157 -10.72 5.97 -11.16
N HIS A 158 -9.48 5.51 -11.29
CA HIS A 158 -8.33 5.99 -10.52
C HIS A 158 -8.12 7.50 -10.75
N LEU A 159 -8.05 7.94 -12.00
CA LEU A 159 -7.84 9.35 -12.33
C LEU A 159 -8.98 10.23 -11.79
N LYS A 160 -10.23 9.76 -11.85
CA LYS A 160 -11.38 10.47 -11.27
C LYS A 160 -11.31 10.55 -9.74
N ALA A 161 -10.89 9.48 -9.08
CA ALA A 161 -10.68 9.47 -7.63
C ALA A 161 -9.59 10.48 -7.20
N LEU A 162 -8.48 10.53 -7.95
CA LEU A 162 -7.40 11.51 -7.72
C LEU A 162 -7.88 12.96 -7.91
N GLU A 163 -8.63 13.22 -8.97
CA GLU A 163 -9.23 14.54 -9.22
C GLU A 163 -10.05 15.02 -8.02
N VAL A 164 -10.99 14.17 -7.54
CA VAL A 164 -11.86 14.49 -6.42
C VAL A 164 -11.07 14.66 -5.12
N ALA A 165 -10.09 13.80 -4.87
CA ALA A 165 -9.23 13.90 -3.68
C ALA A 165 -8.43 15.20 -3.67
N LYS A 166 -7.90 15.60 -4.83
CA LYS A 166 -7.15 16.84 -5.00
C LYS A 166 -8.04 18.07 -4.84
N GLU A 167 -9.23 18.08 -5.45
CA GLU A 167 -10.21 19.15 -5.30
C GLU A 167 -10.67 19.34 -3.84
N ALA A 168 -10.76 18.24 -3.09
CA ALA A 168 -11.10 18.25 -1.67
C ALA A 168 -9.92 18.63 -0.77
N GLY A 169 -8.72 18.82 -1.32
CA GLY A 169 -7.52 19.22 -0.58
C GLY A 169 -6.91 18.13 0.30
N LEU A 170 -7.12 16.88 -0.06
CA LEU A 170 -6.55 15.73 0.65
C LEU A 170 -5.04 15.65 0.44
N LEU A 171 -4.35 15.05 1.40
CA LEU A 171 -2.96 14.64 1.24
C LEU A 171 -2.90 13.37 0.36
N LEU A 172 -2.24 13.47 -0.78
CA LEU A 172 -2.14 12.39 -1.77
C LEU A 172 -0.88 11.57 -1.54
N SER A 173 -1.03 10.28 -1.20
CA SER A 173 0.05 9.33 -0.92
C SER A 173 0.13 8.26 -1.99
N TYR A 174 1.26 8.17 -2.66
CA TYR A 174 1.51 7.25 -3.76
C TYR A 174 2.63 6.27 -3.44
N ASP A 175 2.34 4.98 -3.56
CA ASP A 175 3.34 3.90 -3.60
C ASP A 175 3.15 3.15 -4.93
N PRO A 176 4.02 3.32 -5.93
CA PRO A 176 3.89 2.62 -7.20
C PRO A 176 3.72 1.12 -7.06
N ASN A 177 4.42 0.53 -6.12
CA ASN A 177 4.34 -0.89 -5.81
C ASN A 177 4.39 -1.76 -7.07
N LEU A 178 5.44 -1.53 -7.86
CA LEU A 178 5.61 -2.07 -9.21
C LEU A 178 5.51 -3.59 -9.25
N ARG A 179 4.65 -4.08 -10.13
CA ARG A 179 4.51 -5.51 -10.47
C ARG A 179 4.67 -5.68 -11.97
N LEU A 180 5.93 -5.64 -12.44
CA LEU A 180 6.28 -5.69 -13.86
C LEU A 180 5.51 -6.77 -14.66
N PRO A 181 5.31 -7.99 -14.15
CA PRO A 181 4.58 -9.03 -14.88
C PRO A 181 3.10 -8.72 -15.17
N LEU A 182 2.52 -7.68 -14.55
CA LEU A 182 1.16 -7.24 -14.82
C LEU A 182 1.08 -6.19 -15.95
N TRP A 183 2.20 -5.58 -16.30
CA TRP A 183 2.27 -4.51 -17.30
C TRP A 183 2.52 -5.07 -18.71
N PRO A 184 1.98 -4.43 -19.74
CA PRO A 184 2.25 -4.83 -21.13
C PRO A 184 3.74 -4.77 -21.49
N SER A 185 4.46 -3.77 -20.98
CA SER A 185 5.91 -3.63 -21.09
C SER A 185 6.50 -2.82 -19.94
N ALA A 186 7.81 -2.90 -19.77
CA ALA A 186 8.54 -2.05 -18.83
C ALA A 186 8.43 -0.55 -19.17
N ALA A 187 8.37 -0.22 -20.45
CA ALA A 187 8.21 1.15 -20.91
C ALA A 187 6.82 1.70 -20.53
N ASP A 188 5.75 0.92 -20.78
CA ASP A 188 4.39 1.30 -20.39
C ASP A 188 4.28 1.48 -18.87
N ALA A 189 4.88 0.56 -18.10
CA ALA A 189 4.90 0.66 -16.64
C ALA A 189 5.53 1.99 -16.17
N LYS A 190 6.72 2.31 -16.69
CA LYS A 190 7.43 3.54 -16.34
C LYS A 190 6.64 4.79 -16.74
N GLU A 191 6.10 4.82 -17.94
CA GLU A 191 5.31 5.93 -18.46
C GLU A 191 4.07 6.18 -17.59
N GLN A 192 3.29 5.12 -17.35
CA GLN A 192 2.04 5.23 -16.58
C GLN A 192 2.29 5.59 -15.11
N ILE A 193 3.32 5.01 -14.47
CA ILE A 193 3.71 5.34 -13.11
C ILE A 193 4.09 6.83 -13.01
N LEU A 194 4.87 7.34 -13.94
CA LEU A 194 5.30 8.74 -13.95
C LEU A 194 4.18 9.70 -14.39
N SER A 195 3.15 9.24 -15.11
CA SER A 195 2.07 10.09 -15.60
C SER A 195 1.25 10.79 -14.50
N ILE A 196 1.19 10.18 -13.30
CA ILE A 196 0.48 10.74 -12.13
C ILE A 196 1.43 11.22 -11.02
N TRP A 197 2.74 11.23 -11.28
CA TRP A 197 3.77 11.56 -10.28
C TRP A 197 3.57 12.93 -9.66
N ASP A 198 3.28 13.93 -10.49
CA ASP A 198 3.07 15.32 -10.07
C ASP A 198 1.75 15.55 -9.32
N GLN A 199 0.88 14.53 -9.23
CA GLN A 199 -0.36 14.59 -8.47
C GLN A 199 -0.12 14.32 -6.98
N ALA A 200 0.95 13.60 -6.62
CA ALA A 200 1.21 13.15 -5.27
C ALA A 200 1.88 14.21 -4.39
N ASP A 201 1.54 14.22 -3.11
CA ASP A 201 2.24 14.96 -2.05
C ASP A 201 3.34 14.12 -1.40
N ILE A 202 3.07 12.84 -1.21
CA ILE A 202 3.99 11.85 -0.63
C ILE A 202 4.18 10.73 -1.63
N ILE A 203 5.43 10.40 -1.94
CA ILE A 203 5.77 9.23 -2.74
C ILE A 203 6.75 8.36 -1.97
N LYS A 204 6.47 7.06 -1.94
CA LYS A 204 7.40 6.05 -1.46
C LYS A 204 7.77 5.12 -2.62
N VAL A 205 9.04 4.91 -2.83
CA VAL A 205 9.59 3.87 -3.72
C VAL A 205 10.54 2.97 -2.94
N SER A 206 10.72 1.74 -3.40
CA SER A 206 11.85 0.89 -2.99
C SER A 206 13.12 1.25 -3.78
N ASP A 207 14.25 0.72 -3.34
CA ASP A 207 15.52 0.80 -4.08
C ASP A 207 15.39 0.24 -5.50
N VAL A 208 14.72 -0.90 -5.67
CA VAL A 208 14.47 -1.53 -6.97
C VAL A 208 13.59 -0.64 -7.86
N GLU A 209 12.56 -0.03 -7.28
CA GLU A 209 11.68 0.90 -8.02
C GLU A 209 12.39 2.20 -8.39
N LEU A 210 13.25 2.72 -7.51
CA LEU A 210 14.10 3.87 -7.82
C LEU A 210 14.99 3.58 -9.03
N GLN A 211 15.70 2.45 -9.01
CA GLN A 211 16.55 2.03 -10.12
C GLN A 211 15.75 1.84 -11.41
N PHE A 212 14.59 1.21 -11.33
CA PHE A 212 13.71 1.04 -12.49
C PHE A 212 13.23 2.37 -13.08
N LEU A 213 12.79 3.30 -12.24
CA LEU A 213 12.23 4.57 -12.69
C LEU A 213 13.29 5.54 -13.21
N THR A 214 14.48 5.52 -12.65
CA THR A 214 15.59 6.39 -13.10
C THR A 214 16.40 5.76 -14.23
N GLY A 215 16.55 4.45 -14.24
CA GLY A 215 17.47 3.72 -15.13
C GLY A 215 18.90 3.68 -14.60
N GLU A 216 19.13 4.12 -13.35
CA GLU A 216 20.42 4.15 -12.68
C GLU A 216 20.55 3.00 -11.69
N ASP A 217 21.70 2.37 -11.58
CA ASP A 217 21.95 1.28 -10.62
C ASP A 217 22.19 1.77 -9.19
N SER A 218 22.44 3.05 -9.01
CA SER A 218 22.66 3.68 -7.70
C SER A 218 21.37 4.05 -7.00
N VAL A 219 21.43 4.09 -5.67
CA VAL A 219 20.38 4.61 -4.78
C VAL A 219 20.86 5.86 -4.01
N ASP A 220 21.85 6.56 -4.55
CA ASP A 220 22.40 7.77 -3.96
C ASP A 220 21.40 8.93 -3.98
N ASP A 221 21.67 9.95 -3.16
CA ASP A 221 20.78 11.10 -3.04
C ASP A 221 20.61 11.84 -4.36
N GLU A 222 21.66 11.91 -5.19
CA GLU A 222 21.58 12.55 -6.51
C GLU A 222 20.60 11.84 -7.43
N VAL A 223 20.63 10.50 -7.44
CA VAL A 223 19.68 9.68 -8.22
C VAL A 223 18.27 9.82 -7.68
N ALA A 224 18.07 9.72 -6.36
CA ALA A 224 16.75 9.89 -5.75
C ALA A 224 16.13 11.26 -6.06
N LEU A 225 16.94 12.32 -6.04
CA LEU A 225 16.49 13.69 -6.32
C LEU A 225 16.10 13.93 -7.79
N THR A 226 16.43 13.05 -8.73
CA THR A 226 15.91 13.12 -10.10
C THR A 226 14.40 12.87 -10.14
N LEU A 227 13.85 12.15 -9.16
CA LEU A 227 12.43 11.91 -9.00
C LEU A 227 11.71 12.98 -8.18
N TRP A 228 12.45 13.91 -7.56
CA TRP A 228 11.85 15.02 -6.82
C TRP A 228 11.09 15.96 -7.75
N ARG A 229 9.92 16.39 -7.31
CA ARG A 229 9.10 17.42 -7.99
C ARG A 229 8.70 18.50 -6.99
N PRO A 230 8.51 19.75 -7.44
CA PRO A 230 8.12 20.86 -6.55
C PRO A 230 6.78 20.67 -5.84
N SER A 231 5.89 19.82 -6.39
CA SER A 231 4.60 19.44 -5.80
C SER A 231 4.75 18.52 -4.58
N LEU A 232 5.86 17.77 -4.49
CA LEU A 232 6.09 16.82 -3.41
C LEU A 232 6.36 17.51 -2.08
N LYS A 233 5.75 16.98 -1.03
CA LYS A 233 6.06 17.28 0.37
C LYS A 233 7.09 16.30 0.94
N LEU A 234 7.04 15.04 0.48
CA LEU A 234 7.93 13.98 0.94
C LEU A 234 8.18 12.95 -0.15
N LEU A 235 9.44 12.66 -0.43
CA LEU A 235 9.89 11.49 -1.20
C LEU A 235 10.62 10.54 -0.26
N LEU A 236 10.25 9.26 -0.31
CA LEU A 236 10.82 8.19 0.49
C LEU A 236 11.44 7.13 -0.41
N VAL A 237 12.63 6.67 -0.05
CA VAL A 237 13.27 5.51 -0.67
C VAL A 237 13.52 4.46 0.41
N THR A 238 12.79 3.35 0.37
CA THR A 238 13.01 2.23 1.29
C THR A 238 14.11 1.32 0.78
N LEU A 239 15.02 0.91 1.67
CA LEU A 239 16.27 0.19 1.36
C LEU A 239 16.30 -1.18 2.06
N GLY A 240 15.14 -1.80 2.29
CA GLY A 240 15.01 -3.08 2.97
C GLY A 240 15.59 -3.04 4.39
N ASP A 241 16.56 -3.91 4.66
CA ASP A 241 17.23 -4.04 5.97
C ASP A 241 18.16 -2.86 6.34
N LYS A 242 18.35 -1.91 5.42
CA LYS A 242 19.10 -0.68 5.68
C LYS A 242 18.21 0.47 6.15
N GLY A 243 16.87 0.34 6.06
CA GLY A 243 15.91 1.35 6.48
C GLY A 243 15.38 2.20 5.34
N CYS A 244 15.32 3.51 5.51
CA CYS A 244 14.80 4.41 4.48
C CYS A 244 15.56 5.73 4.42
N LYS A 245 15.57 6.32 3.23
CA LYS A 245 15.95 7.72 2.99
C LYS A 245 14.68 8.56 2.83
N TYR A 246 14.76 9.82 3.23
CA TYR A 246 13.67 10.78 3.09
C TYR A 246 14.18 12.11 2.55
N TYR A 247 13.36 12.74 1.72
CA TYR A 247 13.65 14.00 1.06
C TYR A 247 12.42 14.89 1.16
N THR A 248 12.60 16.09 1.68
CA THR A 248 11.62 17.17 1.69
C THR A 248 12.20 18.39 0.99
N LYS A 249 11.46 19.47 0.89
CA LYS A 249 11.97 20.73 0.35
C LYS A 249 13.12 21.30 1.21
N ASP A 250 13.04 21.13 2.53
CA ASP A 250 13.87 21.86 3.49
C ASP A 250 14.96 20.98 4.15
N PHE A 251 14.74 19.66 4.18
CA PHE A 251 15.66 18.71 4.82
C PHE A 251 15.61 17.35 4.16
N ARG A 252 16.66 16.57 4.34
CA ARG A 252 16.79 15.19 3.89
C ARG A 252 17.67 14.39 4.84
N GLY A 253 17.53 13.07 4.81
CA GLY A 253 18.35 12.20 5.64
C GLY A 253 18.00 10.73 5.49
N ALA A 254 18.44 9.93 6.44
CA ALA A 254 18.15 8.50 6.50
C ALA A 254 17.78 8.07 7.92
N VAL A 255 16.96 7.01 8.00
CA VAL A 255 16.58 6.35 9.24
C VAL A 255 16.90 4.87 9.08
N ALA A 256 17.73 4.32 9.98
CA ALA A 256 18.15 2.93 9.94
C ALA A 256 16.96 1.98 10.24
N ALA A 257 17.01 0.79 9.66
CA ALA A 257 16.08 -0.29 9.98
C ALA A 257 16.40 -0.94 11.32
N PHE A 258 15.44 -1.71 11.82
CA PHE A 258 15.62 -2.60 12.97
C PHE A 258 16.11 -3.97 12.51
N ARG A 259 17.07 -4.53 13.21
CA ARG A 259 17.59 -5.87 12.93
C ARG A 259 16.63 -6.93 13.46
N VAL A 260 16.10 -7.75 12.56
CA VAL A 260 15.21 -8.87 12.90
C VAL A 260 15.61 -10.12 12.10
N LYS A 261 15.16 -11.29 12.58
CA LYS A 261 15.28 -12.52 11.79
C LYS A 261 14.13 -12.53 10.77
N GLN A 262 14.45 -12.25 9.53
CA GLN A 262 13.48 -12.28 8.42
C GLN A 262 12.98 -13.69 8.14
N VAL A 263 11.69 -13.80 7.87
CA VAL A 263 10.97 -15.02 7.45
C VAL A 263 10.33 -14.80 6.08
N ASP A 264 9.66 -13.63 5.88
CA ASP A 264 8.97 -13.28 4.65
C ASP A 264 8.88 -11.75 4.57
N THR A 265 9.24 -11.17 3.43
CA THR A 265 9.24 -9.71 3.25
C THR A 265 7.93 -9.18 2.66
N THR A 266 6.96 -10.06 2.40
CA THR A 266 5.66 -9.68 1.85
C THR A 266 4.91 -8.73 2.79
N GLY A 267 4.46 -7.60 2.26
CA GLY A 267 3.72 -6.60 3.02
C GLY A 267 4.55 -5.67 3.91
N ALA A 268 5.89 -5.82 3.96
CA ALA A 268 6.74 -4.95 4.77
C ALA A 268 6.68 -3.47 4.34
N GLY A 269 6.65 -3.22 3.02
CA GLY A 269 6.45 -1.89 2.44
C GLY A 269 5.08 -1.31 2.79
N ASP A 270 4.04 -2.14 2.70
CA ASP A 270 2.67 -1.74 3.02
C ASP A 270 2.52 -1.41 4.51
N ALA A 271 3.16 -2.21 5.39
CA ALA A 271 3.23 -1.94 6.82
C ALA A 271 3.94 -0.62 7.14
N PHE A 272 5.05 -0.36 6.45
CA PHE A 272 5.78 0.91 6.56
C PHE A 272 4.91 2.09 6.15
N VAL A 273 4.26 2.02 4.99
CA VAL A 273 3.38 3.10 4.50
C VAL A 273 2.19 3.28 5.44
N GLY A 274 1.51 2.19 5.83
CA GLY A 274 0.36 2.26 6.74
C GLY A 274 0.73 2.87 8.10
N ALA A 275 1.89 2.50 8.65
CA ALA A 275 2.40 3.07 9.90
C ALA A 275 2.72 4.57 9.76
N LEU A 276 3.36 4.98 8.67
CA LEU A 276 3.65 6.38 8.40
C LEU A 276 2.36 7.19 8.26
N LEU A 277 1.41 6.71 7.46
CA LEU A 277 0.14 7.42 7.23
C LEU A 277 -0.72 7.52 8.49
N SER A 278 -0.71 6.48 9.36
CA SER A 278 -1.40 6.53 10.65
C SER A 278 -0.88 7.65 11.53
N LYS A 279 0.41 7.99 11.46
CA LYS A 279 1.03 9.08 12.21
C LYS A 279 0.89 10.44 11.53
N ILE A 280 1.07 10.51 10.22
CA ILE A 280 0.92 11.77 9.48
C ILE A 280 -0.50 12.31 9.57
N VAL A 281 -1.52 11.46 9.52
CA VAL A 281 -2.93 11.89 9.62
C VAL A 281 -3.26 12.50 10.99
N GLU A 282 -2.54 12.09 12.05
CA GLU A 282 -2.63 12.67 13.40
C GLU A 282 -1.92 14.02 13.50
N ASP A 283 -0.72 14.15 12.90
CA ASP A 283 0.09 15.36 12.93
C ASP A 283 0.78 15.63 11.59
N MET A 284 0.10 16.35 10.69
CA MET A 284 0.66 16.73 9.39
C MET A 284 1.84 17.72 9.48
N SER A 285 2.03 18.38 10.64
CA SER A 285 3.16 19.31 10.82
C SER A 285 4.52 18.59 10.76
N ALA A 286 4.54 17.27 10.94
CA ALA A 286 5.74 16.45 10.80
C ALA A 286 6.40 16.56 9.43
N LEU A 287 5.64 16.85 8.37
CA LEU A 287 6.18 17.08 7.02
C LEU A 287 7.07 18.33 6.93
N GLN A 288 7.03 19.22 7.95
CA GLN A 288 7.83 20.43 8.05
C GLN A 288 8.76 20.42 9.28
N ASP A 289 8.76 19.35 10.07
CA ASP A 289 9.59 19.15 11.26
C ASP A 289 10.40 17.87 11.13
N GLU A 290 11.70 18.00 10.87
CA GLU A 290 12.58 16.86 10.65
C GLU A 290 12.60 15.90 11.85
N LYS A 291 12.60 16.41 13.08
CA LYS A 291 12.63 15.57 14.28
C LYS A 291 11.38 14.69 14.38
N LYS A 292 10.21 15.29 14.18
CA LYS A 292 8.93 14.55 14.18
C LYS A 292 8.89 13.54 13.04
N LEU A 293 9.28 13.93 11.83
CA LEU A 293 9.30 13.03 10.68
C LEU A 293 10.23 11.84 10.91
N ARG A 294 11.42 12.06 11.43
CA ARG A 294 12.36 10.97 11.75
C ARG A 294 11.79 9.99 12.78
N GLU A 295 11.06 10.46 13.78
CA GLU A 295 10.41 9.61 14.76
C GLU A 295 9.30 8.77 14.12
N MET A 296 8.46 9.36 13.27
CA MET A 296 7.43 8.65 12.50
C MET A 296 8.05 7.61 11.56
N LEU A 297 9.13 7.94 10.86
CA LEU A 297 9.85 7.02 9.97
C LEU A 297 10.52 5.87 10.75
N ARG A 298 11.04 6.15 11.95
CA ARG A 298 11.57 5.11 12.83
C ARG A 298 10.46 4.14 13.24
N PHE A 299 9.27 4.64 13.59
CA PHE A 299 8.11 3.81 13.89
C PHE A 299 7.64 2.99 12.67
N ALA A 300 7.63 3.61 11.47
CA ALA A 300 7.31 2.93 10.23
C ALA A 300 8.31 1.79 9.90
N ASN A 301 9.61 2.02 10.09
CA ASN A 301 10.65 0.99 9.97
C ASN A 301 10.43 -0.16 10.97
N ALA A 302 9.99 0.13 12.21
CA ALA A 302 9.68 -0.89 13.20
C ALA A 302 8.52 -1.79 12.74
N CYS A 303 7.43 -1.19 12.22
CA CYS A 303 6.28 -1.93 11.70
C CYS A 303 6.66 -2.79 10.49
N GLY A 304 7.45 -2.26 9.55
CA GLY A 304 8.00 -3.02 8.44
C GLY A 304 8.87 -4.20 8.91
N ALA A 305 9.76 -3.98 9.88
CA ALA A 305 10.61 -5.01 10.44
C ALA A 305 9.79 -6.14 11.10
N ILE A 306 8.80 -5.80 11.95
CA ILE A 306 7.92 -6.79 12.58
C ILE A 306 7.22 -7.64 11.52
N THR A 307 6.69 -7.02 10.46
CA THR A 307 6.00 -7.72 9.38
C THR A 307 6.89 -8.77 8.74
N THR A 308 8.19 -8.52 8.58
CA THR A 308 9.10 -9.50 8.00
C THR A 308 9.37 -10.73 8.87
N THR A 309 8.97 -10.74 10.13
CA THR A 309 9.22 -11.88 11.05
C THR A 309 8.19 -13.00 10.96
N LYS A 310 7.12 -12.81 10.20
CA LYS A 310 6.01 -13.76 10.02
C LYS A 310 5.75 -13.98 8.53
N LYS A 311 5.01 -15.04 8.17
CA LYS A 311 4.62 -15.32 6.79
C LYS A 311 3.36 -14.55 6.39
N GLY A 312 3.33 -14.10 5.13
CA GLY A 312 2.21 -13.40 4.49
C GLY A 312 2.14 -11.92 4.88
N ALA A 313 1.33 -11.13 4.15
CA ALA A 313 1.16 -9.71 4.40
C ALA A 313 0.22 -9.45 5.60
N ILE A 314 -1.09 -9.57 5.41
CA ILE A 314 -2.10 -9.24 6.43
C ILE A 314 -1.88 -9.98 7.77
N PRO A 315 -1.58 -11.30 7.80
CA PRO A 315 -1.33 -11.98 9.07
C PRO A 315 -0.11 -11.46 9.84
N ALA A 316 0.86 -10.88 9.12
CA ALA A 316 2.12 -10.40 9.69
C ALA A 316 2.07 -8.94 10.16
N LEU A 317 1.09 -8.15 9.70
CA LEU A 317 0.93 -6.74 10.10
C LEU A 317 0.78 -6.62 11.63
N PRO A 318 1.58 -5.78 12.30
CA PRO A 318 1.48 -5.59 13.75
C PRO A 318 0.21 -4.82 14.13
N ASN A 319 -0.25 -5.05 15.35
CA ASN A 319 -1.16 -4.12 16.01
C ASN A 319 -0.35 -3.04 16.77
N LEU A 320 -1.06 -2.02 17.27
CA LEU A 320 -0.42 -0.89 17.96
C LEU A 320 0.41 -1.32 19.17
N SER A 321 -0.09 -2.25 19.99
CA SER A 321 0.62 -2.70 21.19
C SER A 321 1.89 -3.49 20.85
N GLU A 322 1.87 -4.34 19.83
CA GLU A 322 3.06 -5.04 19.32
C GLU A 322 4.09 -4.06 18.75
N ALA A 323 3.63 -3.07 17.98
CA ALA A 323 4.49 -2.05 17.37
C ALA A 323 5.17 -1.19 18.44
N LEU A 324 4.44 -0.69 19.43
CA LEU A 324 4.98 0.12 20.53
C LEU A 324 5.94 -0.69 21.40
N ALA A 325 5.56 -1.92 21.78
CA ALA A 325 6.43 -2.78 22.59
C ALA A 325 7.76 -3.12 21.90
N PHE A 326 7.75 -3.25 20.57
CA PHE A 326 8.97 -3.45 19.78
C PHE A 326 9.78 -2.17 19.69
N PHE A 327 9.12 -1.04 19.40
CA PHE A 327 9.74 0.27 19.22
C PHE A 327 10.46 0.78 20.48
N GLU A 328 9.89 0.55 21.67
CA GLU A 328 10.45 0.99 22.97
C GLU A 328 11.64 0.14 23.44
N LYS A 329 11.76 -1.09 22.97
CA LYS A 329 12.83 -2.03 23.36
C LYS A 329 14.13 -1.83 22.59
N GLN A 330 14.13 -1.03 21.55
CA GLN A 330 15.24 -0.80 20.62
C GLN A 330 15.75 0.65 20.72
#